data_70cdb23c3fc892328f90dc7bb1dc5986
#
_entry.id   70cdb23c3fc892328f90dc7bb1dc5986
#
_cell.length_a   1.000
_cell.length_b   1.000
_cell.length_c   1.000
_cell.angle_alpha   90.00
_cell.angle_beta   90.00
_cell.angle_gamma   90.00
#
_symmetry.space_group_name_H-M   'P 1'
#
loop_
_entity.id
_entity.type
_entity.pdbx_description
1 polymer ?
#
loop_
_entity_poly.entity_id
_entity_poly.type
_entity_poly.pdbx_seq_one_letter_code
_entity_poly.pdbx_strand_id
1 'polypeptide(L)'
;MKKQVLFWLFCLWTGVAALMAQEIPAEVLTAFQKGSPKGLTRYMGDKVELVILNKTTHADKEMASDILTDFFAKNKVSRFDVRHQGKRNESGFLVGTMQTGRGTYRVNCFFRKVNSNYIIHQIRIDKTNE
;
A
#
# COMPACT_ATOMS: atom_id res chain seq x y z
N MET A 1 22.16 40.36 -0.57
CA MET A 1 22.04 39.35 -1.62
C MET A 1 22.21 37.93 -1.11
N LYS A 2 23.25 37.67 -0.33
CA LYS A 2 23.47 36.31 0.20
C LYS A 2 22.38 35.82 1.11
N LYS A 3 21.77 36.73 1.91
CA LYS A 3 20.68 36.37 2.80
C LYS A 3 19.43 35.97 2.06
N GLN A 4 19.16 36.55 0.90
CA GLN A 4 18.01 36.22 0.09
C GLN A 4 18.11 34.82 -0.51
N VAL A 5 19.30 34.44 -0.93
CA VAL A 5 19.51 33.12 -1.51
C VAL A 5 19.29 32.02 -0.47
N LEU A 6 19.80 32.21 0.76
CA LEU A 6 19.61 31.26 1.84
C LEU A 6 18.13 31.12 2.21
N PHE A 7 17.38 32.22 2.21
CA PHE A 7 15.97 32.22 2.52
C PHE A 7 15.18 31.39 1.50
N TRP A 8 15.50 31.52 0.22
CA TRP A 8 14.84 30.75 -0.83
C TRP A 8 15.08 29.25 -0.70
N LEU A 9 16.30 28.86 -0.38
CA LEU A 9 16.62 27.45 -0.17
C LEU A 9 15.85 26.86 0.99
N PHE A 10 15.70 27.61 2.07
CA PHE A 10 14.96 27.16 3.24
C PHE A 10 13.49 26.90 2.93
N CYS A 11 12.87 27.79 2.15
CA CYS A 11 11.45 27.64 1.76
C CYS A 11 11.24 26.41 0.90
N LEU A 12 12.15 26.08 0.00
CA LEU A 12 12.08 24.89 -0.82
C LEU A 12 12.10 23.61 0.02
N TRP A 13 12.96 23.57 1.02
CA TRP A 13 13.07 22.42 1.90
C TRP A 13 11.76 22.17 2.65
N THR A 14 11.16 23.22 3.18
CA THR A 14 9.91 23.11 3.93
C THR A 14 8.79 22.58 3.04
N GLY A 15 8.71 23.05 1.80
CA GLY A 15 7.69 22.60 0.86
C GLY A 15 7.80 21.13 0.53
N VAL A 16 9.00 20.63 0.32
CA VAL A 16 9.23 19.21 0.01
C VAL A 16 8.84 18.33 1.18
N ALA A 17 9.22 18.71 2.40
CA ALA A 17 8.89 17.93 3.57
C ALA A 17 7.37 17.83 3.81
N ALA A 18 6.65 18.92 3.57
CA ALA A 18 5.20 18.92 3.72
C ALA A 18 4.50 17.99 2.73
N LEU A 19 5.00 17.95 1.49
CA LEU A 19 4.46 17.05 0.46
C LEU A 19 4.68 15.59 0.81
N MET A 20 5.86 15.25 1.32
CA MET A 20 6.19 13.86 1.66
C MET A 20 5.36 13.34 2.83
N ALA A 21 4.95 14.21 3.76
CA ALA A 21 4.16 13.81 4.92
C ALA A 21 2.75 13.35 4.56
N GLN A 22 2.28 13.59 3.32
CA GLN A 22 0.93 13.23 2.88
C GLN A 22 0.91 12.06 1.91
N GLU A 23 2.03 11.38 1.76
CA GLU A 23 2.12 10.25 0.83
C GLU A 23 1.62 8.95 1.46
N ILE A 24 1.18 8.01 0.59
CA ILE A 24 0.89 6.66 1.01
C ILE A 24 2.20 6.03 1.50
N PRO A 25 2.18 5.28 2.62
CA PRO A 25 3.42 4.73 3.17
C PRO A 25 4.18 3.86 2.17
N ALA A 26 5.46 4.18 1.98
CA ALA A 26 6.31 3.43 1.07
C ALA A 26 6.51 1.98 1.52
N GLU A 27 6.38 1.73 2.82
CA GLU A 27 6.52 0.40 3.39
C GLU A 27 5.45 -0.57 2.89
N VAL A 28 4.26 -0.05 2.52
CA VAL A 28 3.20 -0.86 1.96
C VAL A 28 3.63 -1.40 0.59
N LEU A 29 4.22 -0.54 -0.24
CA LEU A 29 4.76 -0.96 -1.52
C LEU A 29 5.84 -2.02 -1.35
N THR A 30 6.76 -1.78 -0.43
CA THR A 30 7.82 -2.73 -0.13
C THR A 30 7.25 -4.07 0.35
N ALA A 31 6.19 -4.04 1.15
CA ALA A 31 5.55 -5.25 1.65
C ALA A 31 4.97 -6.09 0.51
N PHE A 32 4.35 -5.45 -0.48
CA PHE A 32 3.87 -6.18 -1.65
C PHE A 32 5.02 -6.74 -2.47
N GLN A 33 6.11 -5.98 -2.64
CA GLN A 33 7.28 -6.43 -3.39
C GLN A 33 7.92 -7.67 -2.76
N LYS A 34 7.92 -7.73 -1.44
CA LYS A 34 8.54 -8.84 -0.70
C LYS A 34 7.56 -9.94 -0.32
N GLY A 35 6.26 -9.70 -0.52
CA GLY A 35 5.25 -10.64 -0.04
C GLY A 35 5.25 -10.75 1.48
N SER A 36 5.30 -9.62 2.17
CA SER A 36 5.38 -9.57 3.63
C SER A 36 4.03 -9.29 4.27
N PRO A 37 3.40 -10.29 4.92
CA PRO A 37 2.13 -10.05 5.62
C PRO A 37 2.27 -9.02 6.73
N LYS A 38 3.34 -9.07 7.50
CA LYS A 38 3.55 -8.11 8.60
C LYS A 38 3.66 -6.68 8.12
N GLY A 39 4.32 -6.47 6.98
CA GLY A 39 4.44 -5.14 6.40
C GLY A 39 3.11 -4.55 6.01
N LEU A 40 2.14 -5.40 5.67
CA LEU A 40 0.79 -4.95 5.31
C LEU A 40 -0.09 -4.79 6.54
N THR A 41 -0.09 -5.75 7.46
CA THR A 41 -0.95 -5.69 8.63
C THR A 41 -0.60 -4.53 9.56
N ARG A 42 0.65 -4.09 9.55
CA ARG A 42 1.07 -2.93 10.32
C ARG A 42 0.24 -1.68 9.99
N TYR A 43 -0.20 -1.58 8.74
CA TYR A 43 -0.96 -0.41 8.27
C TYR A 43 -2.45 -0.66 8.18
N MET A 44 -2.95 -1.77 8.72
CA MET A 44 -4.37 -2.07 8.75
C MET A 44 -5.01 -1.53 10.01
N GLY A 45 -6.31 -1.23 9.90
CA GLY A 45 -7.12 -0.88 11.06
C GLY A 45 -7.62 -2.12 11.79
N ASP A 46 -8.58 -1.93 12.70
CA ASP A 46 -9.14 -3.03 13.46
C ASP A 46 -9.86 -4.04 12.58
N LYS A 47 -10.38 -3.58 11.44
CA LYS A 47 -11.05 -4.43 10.48
C LYS A 47 -10.58 -4.09 9.08
N VAL A 48 -10.38 -5.10 8.27
CA VAL A 48 -9.96 -4.95 6.89
C VAL A 48 -10.75 -5.94 6.03
N GLU A 49 -11.10 -5.52 4.84
CA GLU A 49 -11.78 -6.41 3.89
C GLU A 49 -10.74 -6.97 2.94
N LEU A 50 -10.67 -8.29 2.88
CA LEU A 50 -9.78 -8.99 1.96
C LEU A 50 -10.63 -9.70 0.90
N VAL A 51 -10.41 -9.34 -0.37
CA VAL A 51 -11.08 -9.99 -1.49
C VAL A 51 -9.98 -10.67 -2.30
N ILE A 52 -9.79 -11.95 -2.06
CA ILE A 52 -8.72 -12.72 -2.70
C ILE A 52 -9.35 -13.80 -3.57
N LEU A 53 -9.13 -13.71 -4.88
CA LEU A 53 -9.65 -14.67 -5.86
C LEU A 53 -11.16 -14.88 -5.69
N ASN A 54 -11.89 -13.78 -5.61
CA ASN A 54 -13.35 -13.72 -5.48
C ASN A 54 -13.90 -14.17 -4.13
N LYS A 55 -13.03 -14.42 -3.16
CA LYS A 55 -13.48 -14.74 -1.81
C LYS A 55 -13.30 -13.50 -0.92
N THR A 56 -14.42 -13.04 -0.36
CA THR A 56 -14.43 -11.86 0.51
C THR A 56 -14.41 -12.30 1.97
N THR A 57 -13.49 -11.71 2.73
CA THR A 57 -13.39 -11.96 4.16
C THR A 57 -13.26 -10.63 4.89
N HIS A 58 -14.10 -10.43 5.90
CA HIS A 58 -13.98 -9.28 6.80
C HIS A 58 -13.13 -9.73 7.98
N ALA A 59 -11.90 -9.25 8.06
CA ALA A 59 -10.90 -9.78 8.97
C ALA A 59 -10.42 -8.73 9.97
N ASP A 60 -9.99 -9.18 11.14
CA ASP A 60 -9.15 -8.36 12.02
C ASP A 60 -7.69 -8.52 11.56
N LYS A 61 -6.77 -7.85 12.24
CA LYS A 61 -5.36 -7.90 11.87
C LYS A 61 -4.77 -9.31 11.92
N GLU A 62 -5.16 -10.08 12.92
CA GLU A 62 -4.64 -11.42 13.10
C GLU A 62 -5.11 -12.36 12.00
N MET A 63 -6.40 -12.32 11.71
CA MET A 63 -6.97 -13.14 10.63
C MET A 63 -6.42 -12.71 9.28
N ALA A 64 -6.28 -11.40 9.06
CA ALA A 64 -5.70 -10.88 7.83
C ALA A 64 -4.26 -11.36 7.66
N SER A 65 -3.49 -11.37 8.74
CA SER A 65 -2.12 -11.87 8.71
C SER A 65 -2.07 -13.34 8.30
N ASP A 66 -2.96 -14.15 8.84
CA ASP A 66 -3.02 -15.57 8.52
C ASP A 66 -3.38 -15.81 7.06
N ILE A 67 -4.38 -15.08 6.56
CA ILE A 67 -4.82 -15.20 5.16
C ILE A 67 -3.71 -14.79 4.21
N LEU A 68 -3.04 -13.67 4.49
CA LEU A 68 -1.97 -13.18 3.64
C LEU A 68 -0.74 -14.06 3.73
N THR A 69 -0.44 -14.60 4.90
CA THR A 69 0.68 -15.54 5.06
C THR A 69 0.46 -16.77 4.19
N ASP A 70 -0.75 -17.31 4.21
CA ASP A 70 -1.09 -18.46 3.37
C ASP A 70 -0.99 -18.13 1.88
N PHE A 71 -1.50 -16.96 1.49
CA PHE A 71 -1.47 -16.54 0.08
C PHE A 71 -0.03 -16.38 -0.40
N PHE A 72 0.81 -15.70 0.34
CA PHE A 72 2.20 -15.47 -0.07
C PHE A 72 3.06 -16.72 0.05
N ALA A 73 2.69 -17.66 0.89
CA ALA A 73 3.38 -18.95 0.94
C ALA A 73 3.15 -19.74 -0.33
N LYS A 74 1.95 -19.66 -0.89
CA LYS A 74 1.58 -20.35 -2.13
C LYS A 74 1.98 -19.57 -3.38
N ASN A 75 2.08 -18.26 -3.27
CA ASN A 75 2.34 -17.36 -4.38
C ASN A 75 3.52 -16.45 -4.06
N LYS A 76 4.71 -17.01 -4.22
CA LYS A 76 5.93 -16.26 -3.91
C LYS A 76 6.11 -15.12 -4.91
N VAL A 77 6.21 -13.91 -4.39
CA VAL A 77 6.31 -12.70 -5.21
C VAL A 77 7.70 -12.58 -5.81
N SER A 78 7.79 -12.45 -7.12
CA SER A 78 9.04 -12.17 -7.82
C SER A 78 9.13 -10.69 -8.20
N ARG A 79 7.98 -10.04 -8.45
CA ARG A 79 7.98 -8.64 -8.87
C ARG A 79 6.62 -8.01 -8.56
N PHE A 80 6.64 -6.74 -8.19
CA PHE A 80 5.42 -5.95 -8.01
C PHE A 80 5.63 -4.59 -8.65
N ASP A 81 4.80 -4.27 -9.66
CA ASP A 81 4.87 -3.01 -10.39
C ASP A 81 3.65 -2.16 -10.07
N VAL A 82 3.87 -0.94 -9.61
CA VAL A 82 2.79 0.01 -9.38
C VAL A 82 2.28 0.52 -10.72
N ARG A 83 0.98 0.40 -10.95
CA ARG A 83 0.33 0.91 -12.16
C ARG A 83 -0.28 2.28 -11.94
N HIS A 84 -0.99 2.44 -10.81
CA HIS A 84 -1.63 3.69 -10.44
C HIS A 84 -1.61 3.86 -8.94
N GLN A 85 -1.49 5.09 -8.50
CA GLN A 85 -1.70 5.41 -7.10
C GLN A 85 -2.21 6.83 -7.01
N GLY A 86 -2.99 7.11 -5.97
CA GLY A 86 -3.54 8.43 -5.81
C GLY A 86 -4.19 8.64 -4.46
N LYS A 87 -4.51 9.89 -4.20
CA LYS A 87 -5.16 10.32 -2.99
C LYS A 87 -6.31 11.25 -3.37
N ARG A 88 -7.42 11.11 -2.66
CA ARG A 88 -8.56 12.00 -2.85
C ARG A 88 -9.25 12.17 -1.51
N ASN A 89 -9.22 13.42 -0.97
CA ASN A 89 -9.79 13.74 0.34
C ASN A 89 -9.17 12.83 1.41
N GLU A 90 -9.97 11.98 2.04
CA GLU A 90 -9.52 11.11 3.12
C GLU A 90 -9.31 9.67 2.67
N SER A 91 -9.23 9.43 1.38
CA SER A 91 -9.01 8.10 0.85
C SER A 91 -7.80 8.09 -0.09
N GLY A 92 -7.25 6.88 -0.27
CA GLY A 92 -6.14 6.67 -1.18
C GLY A 92 -6.23 5.30 -1.80
N PHE A 93 -5.50 5.10 -2.88
CA PHE A 93 -5.48 3.81 -3.54
C PHE A 93 -4.11 3.52 -4.14
N LEU A 94 -3.81 2.23 -4.24
CA LEU A 94 -2.62 1.72 -4.88
C LEU A 94 -3.05 0.55 -5.75
N VAL A 95 -2.76 0.60 -7.05
CA VAL A 95 -3.05 -0.48 -7.98
C VAL A 95 -1.75 -0.95 -8.58
N GLY A 96 -1.51 -2.25 -8.53
CA GLY A 96 -0.28 -2.81 -9.06
C GLY A 96 -0.47 -4.18 -9.67
N THR A 97 0.55 -4.63 -10.37
CA THR A 97 0.62 -5.96 -10.95
C THR A 97 1.68 -6.76 -10.19
N MET A 98 1.27 -7.91 -9.67
CA MET A 98 2.13 -8.79 -8.87
C MET A 98 2.43 -10.04 -9.66
N GLN A 99 3.70 -10.30 -9.91
CA GLN A 99 4.15 -11.52 -10.58
C GLN A 99 4.62 -12.52 -9.52
N THR A 100 4.10 -13.73 -9.62
CA THR A 100 4.42 -14.80 -8.68
C THR A 100 4.76 -16.08 -9.44
N GLY A 101 5.23 -17.08 -8.70
CA GLY A 101 5.51 -18.40 -9.30
C GLY A 101 4.28 -19.11 -9.84
N ARG A 102 3.08 -18.68 -9.46
CA ARG A 102 1.82 -19.30 -9.91
C ARG A 102 1.03 -18.44 -10.88
N GLY A 103 1.55 -17.30 -11.26
CA GLY A 103 0.90 -16.42 -12.22
C GLY A 103 0.95 -14.96 -11.80
N THR A 104 0.23 -14.17 -12.57
CA THR A 104 0.20 -12.73 -12.40
C THR A 104 -1.14 -12.32 -11.80
N TYR A 105 -1.09 -11.41 -10.83
CA TYR A 105 -2.27 -10.93 -10.13
C TYR A 105 -2.35 -9.42 -10.21
N ARG A 106 -3.57 -8.90 -10.24
CA ARG A 106 -3.81 -7.47 -10.08
C ARG A 106 -4.14 -7.23 -8.61
N VAL A 107 -3.47 -6.26 -8.02
CA VAL A 107 -3.66 -5.90 -6.62
C VAL A 107 -4.23 -4.50 -6.54
N ASN A 108 -5.35 -4.36 -5.83
CA ASN A 108 -5.94 -3.07 -5.51
C ASN A 108 -5.91 -2.93 -4.00
N CYS A 109 -5.23 -1.90 -3.51
CA CYS A 109 -5.13 -1.62 -2.09
C CYS A 109 -5.76 -0.28 -1.82
N PHE A 110 -6.80 -0.25 -0.98
CA PHE A 110 -7.54 0.97 -0.67
C PHE A 110 -7.24 1.41 0.76
N PHE A 111 -7.02 2.70 0.90
CA PHE A 111 -6.64 3.32 2.16
C PHE A 111 -7.72 4.30 2.62
N ARG A 112 -7.82 4.44 3.93
CA ARG A 112 -8.64 5.49 4.56
C ARG A 112 -7.73 6.28 5.48
N LYS A 113 -7.90 7.59 5.48
CA LYS A 113 -7.11 8.46 6.36
C LYS A 113 -7.77 8.54 7.73
N VAL A 114 -7.03 8.15 8.76
CA VAL A 114 -7.49 8.19 10.15
C VAL A 114 -6.40 8.89 10.96
N ASN A 115 -6.75 9.99 11.62
CA ASN A 115 -5.81 10.78 12.42
C ASN A 115 -4.53 11.12 11.65
N SER A 116 -4.69 11.59 10.41
CA SER A 116 -3.59 12.00 9.53
C SER A 116 -2.74 10.85 8.98
N ASN A 117 -3.12 9.60 9.23
CA ASN A 117 -2.41 8.43 8.74
C ASN A 117 -3.29 7.63 7.78
N TYR A 118 -2.70 7.13 6.71
CA TYR A 118 -3.40 6.25 5.80
C TYR A 118 -3.39 4.83 6.35
N ILE A 119 -4.57 4.23 6.44
CA ILE A 119 -4.77 2.88 6.95
C ILE A 119 -5.38 2.05 5.85
N ILE A 120 -4.88 0.83 5.66
CA ILE A 120 -5.44 -0.10 4.67
C ILE A 120 -6.79 -0.57 5.18
N HIS A 121 -7.84 -0.37 4.36
CA HIS A 121 -9.16 -0.88 4.73
C HIS A 121 -9.66 -1.96 3.77
N GLN A 122 -9.05 -2.11 2.60
CA GLN A 122 -9.39 -3.19 1.68
C GLN A 122 -8.19 -3.57 0.83
N ILE A 123 -7.99 -4.86 0.65
CA ILE A 123 -7.03 -5.39 -0.33
C ILE A 123 -7.79 -6.36 -1.22
N ARG A 124 -7.71 -6.12 -2.53
CA ARG A 124 -8.31 -7.00 -3.52
C ARG A 124 -7.23 -7.57 -4.42
N ILE A 125 -7.21 -8.89 -4.54
CA ILE A 125 -6.24 -9.60 -5.38
C ILE A 125 -7.01 -10.47 -6.37
N ASP A 126 -6.85 -10.19 -7.65
CA ASP A 126 -7.49 -10.92 -8.73
C ASP A 126 -6.45 -11.47 -9.68
N LYS A 127 -6.70 -12.66 -10.21
CA LYS A 127 -5.81 -13.24 -11.20
C LYS A 127 -6.00 -12.52 -12.53
N THR A 128 -4.90 -12.26 -13.23
CA THR A 128 -4.96 -11.61 -14.53
C THR A 128 -4.31 -12.49 -15.57
N ASN A 129 -4.73 -12.31 -16.82
CA ASN A 129 -4.21 -13.07 -17.95
C ASN A 129 -2.99 -12.43 -18.61
N GLU A 130 -2.49 -11.37 -18.05
CA GLU A 130 -1.32 -10.69 -18.62
C GLU A 130 0.00 -11.44 -18.38
#